data_3b33764011132adfd4e636641042a995
#
_entry.id   3b33764011132adfd4e636641042a995
#
_cell.length_a   1.000
_cell.length_b   1.000
_cell.length_c   1.000
_cell.angle_alpha   90.00
_cell.angle_beta   90.00
_cell.angle_gamma   90.00
#
_symmetry.space_group_name_H-M   'P 1'
#
loop_
_entity.id
_entity.type
_entity.pdbx_description
1 polymer ?
#
loop_
_entity_poly.entity_id
_entity_poly.type
_entity_poly.pdbx_seq_one_letter_code
_entity_poly.pdbx_strand_id
1 'polypeptide(L)'
;MCVGKAALQRSTKTWVGIAVGLTLTQALASALLPRGMALTTISDIALALMLIALVFTFARNAIPARGRLQVFWIMQSVGWFALLVDQFWWMLYDIVWQKPLPTLFAGDALLFTPGVMMLAGFLLKPHLEQSKRRARLGTLDFLLLMVWWVFFYVFLVTCWQYVSRNEALYNANYDRLYMVEIVVVVAVLCALLRRSNGAWRSFYALYLGAVLFSYVCFAIENRAIELNTYFNGSWYDTPYLAAFAVFMIVSLRGRSLELCRDTSEHEKYGSWLEVLAILAVLSLPVIVVSAVLERGMPLEIMHFRVLVTALAMFAMAALVFMKQKLLHSELQHANQVLEESSTTDPLTGIRNRRFFSATIERDVAQSIRAYAERYDSSERDLVFYLIDLDNFKKVNDRHGHDAGDRVLIEAARRISSAIRNSDLLVRWGGEEFLVVSRDADRRQAAILAERVLDAFRAKPFAVGLADSLQQTCSIGWAAFPWIEGDFEVMSFEGVLKYADRGLYRAKKAGKNQAVGMVPSGDGANPVGGAESLSDSLQLSERDDSTTPSAIHEVLN
;
A
#
# COMPACT_ATOMS: atom_id res chain seq x y z
N MET A 1 25.90 10.23 24.81
CA MET A 1 24.59 9.73 25.29
C MET A 1 24.16 10.26 26.66
N CYS A 2 25.03 10.44 27.64
CA CYS A 2 24.67 10.92 28.99
C CYS A 2 24.26 12.40 29.07
N VAL A 3 24.85 13.29 28.26
CA VAL A 3 24.53 14.72 28.26
C VAL A 3 23.11 15.01 27.79
N GLY A 4 22.60 14.21 26.84
CA GLY A 4 21.22 14.37 26.34
C GLY A 4 20.15 13.98 27.36
N LYS A 5 20.38 12.94 28.17
CA LYS A 5 19.42 12.50 29.21
C LYS A 5 19.29 13.51 30.35
N ALA A 6 20.39 14.10 30.79
CA ALA A 6 20.40 15.11 31.86
C ALA A 6 19.67 16.40 31.42
N ALA A 7 19.90 16.87 30.17
CA ALA A 7 19.22 18.03 29.60
C ALA A 7 17.71 17.78 29.44
N LEU A 8 17.31 16.59 29.00
CA LEU A 8 15.91 16.18 28.87
C LEU A 8 15.21 16.16 30.24
N GLN A 9 15.86 15.61 31.26
CA GLN A 9 15.34 15.51 32.61
C GLN A 9 15.20 16.89 33.26
N ARG A 10 16.15 17.81 33.02
CA ARG A 10 16.08 19.20 33.48
C ARG A 10 14.91 19.94 32.82
N SER A 11 14.74 19.81 31.50
CA SER A 11 13.61 20.38 30.76
C SER A 11 12.26 19.84 31.27
N THR A 12 12.13 18.56 31.55
CA THR A 12 10.89 17.96 32.10
C THR A 12 10.54 18.56 33.46
N LYS A 13 11.51 18.71 34.38
CA LYS A 13 11.28 19.32 35.69
C LYS A 13 10.80 20.77 35.56
N THR A 14 11.36 21.54 34.63
CA THR A 14 10.94 22.92 34.38
C THR A 14 9.46 23.01 33.96
N TRP A 15 9.04 22.20 32.98
CA TRP A 15 7.66 22.20 32.49
C TRP A 15 6.66 21.72 33.56
N VAL A 16 7.00 20.71 34.33
CA VAL A 16 6.19 20.28 35.47
C VAL A 16 6.10 21.37 36.52
N GLY A 17 7.21 22.07 36.80
CA GLY A 17 7.20 23.23 37.70
C GLY A 17 6.28 24.36 37.24
N ILE A 18 6.28 24.64 35.92
CA ILE A 18 5.35 25.65 35.34
C ILE A 18 3.89 25.21 35.54
N ALA A 19 3.56 23.94 35.23
CA ALA A 19 2.20 23.43 35.37
C ALA A 19 1.70 23.49 36.83
N VAL A 20 2.53 23.03 37.76
CA VAL A 20 2.22 23.11 39.20
C VAL A 20 2.09 24.56 39.65
N GLY A 21 3.01 25.42 39.21
CA GLY A 21 2.95 26.86 39.55
C GLY A 21 1.65 27.51 39.08
N LEU A 22 1.23 27.31 37.83
CA LEU A 22 -0.03 27.84 37.28
C LEU A 22 -1.25 27.28 38.02
N THR A 23 -1.29 25.99 38.31
CA THR A 23 -2.39 25.36 39.07
C THR A 23 -2.47 25.89 40.50
N LEU A 24 -1.33 26.08 41.16
CA LEU A 24 -1.29 26.70 42.51
C LEU A 24 -1.69 28.17 42.47
N THR A 25 -1.28 28.95 41.44
CA THR A 25 -1.67 30.34 41.26
C THR A 25 -3.19 30.45 41.16
N GLN A 26 -3.83 29.58 40.35
CA GLN A 26 -5.27 29.51 40.23
C GLN A 26 -5.93 29.17 41.57
N ALA A 27 -5.47 28.13 42.26
CA ALA A 27 -6.03 27.72 43.55
C ALA A 27 -5.93 28.86 44.61
N LEU A 28 -4.79 29.54 44.68
CA LEU A 28 -4.58 30.66 45.57
C LEU A 28 -5.46 31.86 45.22
N ALA A 29 -5.58 32.16 43.91
CA ALA A 29 -6.46 33.24 43.46
C ALA A 29 -7.92 32.96 43.81
N SER A 30 -8.41 31.76 43.57
CA SER A 30 -9.77 31.32 43.95
C SER A 30 -10.02 31.36 45.46
N ALA A 31 -8.97 31.16 46.29
CA ALA A 31 -9.08 31.20 47.76
C ALA A 31 -9.05 32.61 48.36
N LEU A 32 -8.24 33.49 47.78
CA LEU A 32 -7.88 34.76 48.40
C LEU A 32 -8.61 35.97 47.79
N LEU A 33 -9.01 35.86 46.51
CA LEU A 33 -9.64 36.99 45.82
C LEU A 33 -11.16 36.89 45.83
N PRO A 34 -11.85 38.02 46.03
CA PRO A 34 -13.31 38.07 45.87
C PRO A 34 -13.69 37.87 44.40
N ARG A 35 -14.92 37.39 44.17
CA ARG A 35 -15.50 37.32 42.82
C ARG A 35 -15.45 38.67 42.13
N GLY A 36 -14.82 38.75 40.96
CA GLY A 36 -14.68 39.97 40.18
C GLY A 36 -13.62 39.86 39.09
N MET A 37 -13.42 40.96 38.37
CA MET A 37 -12.56 41.04 37.19
C MET A 37 -11.13 40.55 37.45
N ALA A 38 -10.54 40.86 38.57
CA ALA A 38 -9.17 40.45 38.90
C ALA A 38 -9.04 38.90 38.95
N LEU A 39 -10.00 38.23 39.56
CA LEU A 39 -10.03 36.76 39.66
C LEU A 39 -10.25 36.14 38.29
N THR A 40 -11.21 36.62 37.51
CA THR A 40 -11.46 36.19 36.13
C THR A 40 -10.20 36.33 35.26
N THR A 41 -9.56 37.51 35.30
CA THR A 41 -8.33 37.75 34.51
C THR A 41 -7.20 36.81 34.86
N ILE A 42 -6.99 36.52 36.16
CA ILE A 42 -5.93 35.57 36.60
C ILE A 42 -6.25 34.16 36.11
N SER A 43 -7.52 33.74 36.23
CA SER A 43 -7.97 32.41 35.76
C SER A 43 -7.75 32.25 34.26
N ASP A 44 -8.22 33.18 33.46
CA ASP A 44 -8.09 33.15 32.00
C ASP A 44 -6.65 33.17 31.54
N ILE A 45 -5.80 34.01 32.15
CA ILE A 45 -4.37 34.04 31.82
C ILE A 45 -3.68 32.75 32.24
N ALA A 46 -3.98 32.18 33.41
CA ALA A 46 -3.41 30.93 33.84
C ALA A 46 -3.77 29.76 32.90
N LEU A 47 -5.03 29.71 32.46
CA LEU A 47 -5.50 28.72 31.51
C LEU A 47 -4.85 28.89 30.11
N ALA A 48 -4.78 30.13 29.60
CA ALA A 48 -4.12 30.40 28.31
C ALA A 48 -2.64 30.02 28.33
N LEU A 49 -1.92 30.37 29.41
CA LEU A 49 -0.51 29.99 29.57
C LEU A 49 -0.33 28.48 29.66
N MET A 50 -1.23 27.76 30.34
CA MET A 50 -1.21 26.30 30.40
C MET A 50 -1.44 25.68 29.01
N LEU A 51 -2.40 26.20 28.25
CA LEU A 51 -2.67 25.73 26.88
C LEU A 51 -1.51 26.02 25.94
N ILE A 52 -0.86 27.18 26.04
CA ILE A 52 0.36 27.51 25.28
C ILE A 52 1.46 26.50 25.60
N ALA A 53 1.70 26.19 26.88
CA ALA A 53 2.68 25.21 27.31
C ALA A 53 2.35 23.81 26.80
N LEU A 54 1.08 23.45 26.81
CA LEU A 54 0.58 22.16 26.31
C LEU A 54 0.79 22.02 24.80
N VAL A 55 0.36 23.00 24.00
CA VAL A 55 0.59 23.05 22.55
C VAL A 55 2.07 22.94 22.23
N PHE A 56 2.92 23.72 22.91
CA PHE A 56 4.37 23.69 22.70
C PHE A 56 4.98 22.33 23.01
N THR A 57 4.60 21.68 24.12
CA THR A 57 5.17 20.39 24.52
C THR A 57 4.78 19.28 23.56
N PHE A 58 3.57 19.28 23.00
CA PHE A 58 3.15 18.35 21.94
C PHE A 58 3.83 18.66 20.60
N ALA A 59 3.87 19.93 20.16
CA ALA A 59 4.53 20.34 18.91
C ALA A 59 6.02 19.99 18.90
N ARG A 60 6.72 20.20 20.03
CA ARG A 60 8.13 19.85 20.20
C ARG A 60 8.41 18.37 19.99
N ASN A 61 7.44 17.48 20.26
CA ASN A 61 7.60 16.04 20.04
C ASN A 61 7.51 15.67 18.55
N ALA A 62 6.85 16.50 17.74
CA ALA A 62 6.74 16.28 16.29
C ALA A 62 8.06 16.53 15.54
N ILE A 63 8.95 17.41 16.06
CA ILE A 63 10.17 17.83 15.38
C ILE A 63 11.14 16.64 15.11
N PRO A 64 11.50 15.81 16.11
CA PRO A 64 12.39 14.66 15.89
C PRO A 64 11.66 13.44 15.33
N ALA A 65 10.32 13.39 15.42
CA ALA A 65 9.51 12.27 14.99
C ALA A 65 9.41 12.20 13.45
N ARG A 66 9.20 11.00 12.92
CA ARG A 66 9.03 10.78 11.48
C ARG A 66 7.79 9.89 11.23
N GLY A 67 7.24 10.02 10.02
CA GLY A 67 6.12 9.19 9.60
C GLY A 67 4.87 9.37 10.47
N ARG A 68 4.21 8.28 10.86
CA ARG A 68 2.97 8.30 11.64
C ARG A 68 3.11 8.92 13.02
N LEU A 69 4.24 8.71 13.68
CA LEU A 69 4.51 9.29 14.98
C LEU A 69 4.58 10.82 14.90
N GLN A 70 5.15 11.36 13.83
CA GLN A 70 5.16 12.80 13.57
C GLN A 70 3.74 13.34 13.37
N VAL A 71 2.93 12.67 12.53
CA VAL A 71 1.54 13.04 12.27
C VAL A 71 0.72 12.97 13.57
N PHE A 72 0.92 11.93 14.38
CA PHE A 72 0.29 11.80 15.70
C PHE A 72 0.55 13.03 16.58
N TRP A 73 1.81 13.44 16.75
CA TRP A 73 2.16 14.60 17.58
C TRP A 73 1.62 15.92 17.01
N ILE A 74 1.63 16.07 15.68
CA ILE A 74 1.03 17.23 15.02
C ILE A 74 -0.48 17.31 15.31
N MET A 75 -1.20 16.21 15.15
CA MET A 75 -2.64 16.17 15.43
C MET A 75 -2.97 16.51 16.87
N GLN A 76 -2.22 15.95 17.81
CA GLN A 76 -2.38 16.32 19.24
C GLN A 76 -2.17 17.83 19.44
N SER A 77 -1.11 18.38 18.85
CA SER A 77 -0.82 19.81 18.96
C SER A 77 -1.91 20.68 18.35
N VAL A 78 -2.45 20.29 17.18
CA VAL A 78 -3.56 21.01 16.50
C VAL A 78 -4.83 21.00 17.34
N GLY A 79 -5.17 19.86 17.97
CA GLY A 79 -6.32 19.81 18.88
C GLY A 79 -6.21 20.81 20.05
N TRP A 80 -5.07 20.80 20.73
CA TRP A 80 -4.84 21.75 21.83
C TRP A 80 -4.72 23.19 21.38
N PHE A 81 -4.21 23.43 20.17
CA PHE A 81 -4.17 24.77 19.58
C PHE A 81 -5.58 25.32 19.28
N ALA A 82 -6.50 24.47 18.82
CA ALA A 82 -7.89 24.87 18.62
C ALA A 82 -8.53 25.33 19.94
N LEU A 83 -8.30 24.62 21.03
CA LEU A 83 -8.76 25.00 22.36
C LEU A 83 -8.09 26.30 22.86
N LEU A 84 -6.83 26.54 22.54
CA LEU A 84 -6.15 27.81 22.82
C LEU A 84 -6.80 28.98 22.07
N VAL A 85 -7.18 28.77 20.80
CA VAL A 85 -7.91 29.81 20.02
C VAL A 85 -9.26 30.12 20.66
N ASP A 86 -9.99 29.11 21.10
CA ASP A 86 -11.24 29.28 21.81
C ASP A 86 -11.05 30.06 23.12
N GLN A 87 -10.02 29.73 23.91
CA GLN A 87 -9.66 30.45 25.13
C GLN A 87 -9.37 31.95 24.89
N PHE A 88 -8.71 32.29 23.75
CA PHE A 88 -8.51 33.70 23.40
C PHE A 88 -9.81 34.43 23.10
N TRP A 89 -10.80 33.75 22.48
CA TRP A 89 -12.13 34.32 22.30
C TRP A 89 -12.82 34.59 23.65
N TRP A 90 -12.76 33.64 24.59
CA TRP A 90 -13.28 33.83 25.94
C TRP A 90 -12.65 35.02 26.62
N MET A 91 -11.33 35.15 26.58
CA MET A 91 -10.60 36.29 27.15
C MET A 91 -11.01 37.63 26.52
N LEU A 92 -11.26 37.68 25.21
CA LEU A 92 -11.76 38.91 24.57
C LEU A 92 -13.12 39.34 25.11
N TYR A 93 -14.04 38.40 25.31
CA TYR A 93 -15.35 38.70 25.86
C TYR A 93 -15.26 39.08 27.34
N ASP A 94 -14.56 38.32 28.15
CA ASP A 94 -14.53 38.51 29.61
C ASP A 94 -13.66 39.67 30.04
N ILE A 95 -12.47 39.87 29.44
CA ILE A 95 -11.52 40.88 29.91
C ILE A 95 -11.62 42.17 29.10
N VAL A 96 -11.68 42.07 27.75
CA VAL A 96 -11.61 43.29 26.90
C VAL A 96 -12.98 43.93 26.71
N TRP A 97 -13.98 43.14 26.31
CA TRP A 97 -15.32 43.65 26.03
C TRP A 97 -16.21 43.71 27.28
N GLN A 98 -15.87 42.94 28.31
CA GLN A 98 -16.64 42.83 29.55
C GLN A 98 -18.12 42.51 29.28
N LYS A 99 -18.36 41.58 28.35
CA LYS A 99 -19.69 41.15 27.93
C LYS A 99 -19.81 39.64 28.11
N PRO A 100 -21.00 39.14 28.47
CA PRO A 100 -21.21 37.71 28.50
C PRO A 100 -21.04 37.13 27.10
N LEU A 101 -20.45 35.93 27.01
CA LEU A 101 -20.36 35.20 25.77
C LEU A 101 -21.78 34.93 25.25
N PRO A 102 -22.02 34.99 23.92
CA PRO A 102 -23.30 34.61 23.36
C PRO A 102 -23.64 33.15 23.70
N THR A 103 -24.88 32.87 24.10
CA THR A 103 -25.35 31.52 24.47
C THR A 103 -25.28 30.51 23.33
N LEU A 104 -25.17 30.97 22.07
CA LEU A 104 -24.98 30.18 20.87
C LEU A 104 -23.71 30.66 20.16
N PHE A 105 -22.56 30.23 20.65
CA PHE A 105 -21.26 30.69 20.16
C PHE A 105 -20.66 29.75 19.13
N ALA A 106 -20.16 30.31 18.01
CA ALA A 106 -19.57 29.50 16.94
C ALA A 106 -18.27 28.82 17.37
N GLY A 107 -17.56 29.36 18.36
CA GLY A 107 -16.33 28.80 18.94
C GLY A 107 -16.54 27.45 19.62
N ASP A 108 -17.76 27.16 20.08
CA ASP A 108 -18.06 25.88 20.76
C ASP A 108 -17.66 24.64 19.91
N ALA A 109 -17.62 24.77 18.57
CA ALA A 109 -17.09 23.75 17.69
C ALA A 109 -15.60 23.44 17.93
N LEU A 110 -14.83 24.41 18.42
CA LEU A 110 -13.41 24.24 18.72
C LEU A 110 -13.18 23.35 19.94
N LEU A 111 -14.15 23.31 20.87
CA LEU A 111 -14.08 22.47 22.07
C LEU A 111 -14.07 20.97 21.76
N PHE A 112 -14.64 20.54 20.62
CA PHE A 112 -14.58 19.15 20.15
C PHE A 112 -13.26 18.78 19.48
N THR A 113 -12.51 19.79 19.00
CA THR A 113 -11.31 19.53 18.21
C THR A 113 -10.26 18.71 18.94
N PRO A 114 -9.96 18.90 20.24
CA PRO A 114 -9.01 18.08 20.96
C PRO A 114 -9.34 16.58 20.94
N GLY A 115 -10.58 16.20 21.24
CA GLY A 115 -11.00 14.80 21.26
C GLY A 115 -10.97 14.16 19.87
N VAL A 116 -11.46 14.88 18.85
CA VAL A 116 -11.38 14.44 17.45
C VAL A 116 -9.93 14.22 17.01
N MET A 117 -9.01 15.16 17.33
CA MET A 117 -7.60 15.03 16.99
C MET A 117 -6.88 13.95 17.80
N MET A 118 -7.28 13.73 19.06
CA MET A 118 -6.81 12.58 19.85
C MET A 118 -7.21 11.28 19.18
N LEU A 119 -8.48 11.12 18.85
CA LEU A 119 -9.02 9.92 18.20
C LEU A 119 -8.29 9.67 16.87
N ALA A 120 -8.14 10.70 16.05
CA ALA A 120 -7.42 10.68 14.81
C ALA A 120 -5.98 10.17 14.98
N GLY A 121 -5.26 10.75 15.94
CA GLY A 121 -3.89 10.35 16.24
C GLY A 121 -3.76 8.89 16.69
N PHE A 122 -4.67 8.41 17.53
CA PHE A 122 -4.68 7.03 18.02
C PHE A 122 -5.03 6.01 16.93
N LEU A 123 -5.94 6.35 16.04
CA LEU A 123 -6.32 5.50 14.92
C LEU A 123 -5.19 5.29 13.90
N LEU A 124 -4.22 6.22 13.84
CA LEU A 124 -2.99 6.05 13.05
C LEU A 124 -2.07 4.95 13.59
N LYS A 125 -2.27 4.45 14.81
CA LYS A 125 -1.41 3.45 15.48
C LYS A 125 0.08 3.83 15.38
N PRO A 126 0.53 4.90 16.05
CA PRO A 126 1.86 5.48 15.87
C PRO A 126 3.01 4.54 16.30
N HIS A 127 2.71 3.47 17.06
CA HIS A 127 3.65 2.45 17.52
C HIS A 127 3.99 1.39 16.45
N LEU A 128 3.19 1.26 15.36
CA LEU A 128 3.39 0.26 14.32
C LEU A 128 4.08 0.83 13.09
N GLU A 129 5.00 0.05 12.52
CA GLU A 129 5.60 0.37 11.22
C GLU A 129 4.71 -0.16 10.08
N GLN A 130 4.35 0.70 9.16
CA GLN A 130 3.60 0.30 7.97
C GLN A 130 4.33 0.76 6.71
N SER A 131 4.14 -0.01 5.61
CA SER A 131 4.60 0.41 4.30
C SER A 131 3.93 1.74 3.89
N LYS A 132 4.63 2.57 3.10
CA LYS A 132 4.12 3.85 2.57
C LYS A 132 2.75 3.70 1.90
N ARG A 133 2.48 2.54 1.29
CA ARG A 133 1.22 2.22 0.61
C ARG A 133 0.05 2.09 1.59
N ARG A 134 0.19 1.28 2.64
CA ARG A 134 -0.85 1.14 3.69
C ARG A 134 -1.11 2.45 4.43
N ALA A 135 -0.11 3.31 4.55
CA ALA A 135 -0.27 4.62 5.13
C ALA A 135 -1.26 5.49 4.35
N ARG A 136 -1.25 5.47 3.00
CA ARG A 136 -2.18 6.23 2.16
C ARG A 136 -3.64 5.77 2.31
N LEU A 137 -3.87 4.45 2.33
CA LEU A 137 -5.22 3.90 2.56
C LEU A 137 -5.75 4.28 3.94
N GLY A 138 -4.93 4.16 4.98
CA GLY A 138 -5.30 4.59 6.33
C GLY A 138 -5.59 6.09 6.45
N THR A 139 -4.96 6.94 5.62
CA THR A 139 -5.28 8.37 5.56
C THR A 139 -6.68 8.62 5.00
N LEU A 140 -7.11 7.87 3.98
CA LEU A 140 -8.48 7.98 3.45
C LEU A 140 -9.54 7.50 4.44
N ASP A 141 -9.28 6.41 5.17
CA ASP A 141 -10.18 5.95 6.24
C ASP A 141 -10.29 6.98 7.36
N PHE A 142 -9.19 7.61 7.70
CA PHE A 142 -9.17 8.72 8.65
C PHE A 142 -10.01 9.91 8.15
N LEU A 143 -9.84 10.33 6.89
CA LEU A 143 -10.62 11.43 6.30
C LEU A 143 -12.13 11.12 6.27
N LEU A 144 -12.51 9.85 6.01
CA LEU A 144 -13.90 9.40 6.10
C LEU A 144 -14.47 9.61 7.50
N LEU A 145 -13.73 9.24 8.55
CA LEU A 145 -14.16 9.44 9.93
C LEU A 145 -14.19 10.91 10.32
N MET A 146 -13.27 11.74 9.82
CA MET A 146 -13.30 13.18 10.04
C MET A 146 -14.53 13.83 9.42
N VAL A 147 -14.86 13.49 8.17
CA VAL A 147 -16.08 13.95 7.50
C VAL A 147 -17.32 13.54 8.30
N TRP A 148 -17.33 12.31 8.81
CA TRP A 148 -18.42 11.80 9.63
C TRP A 148 -18.59 12.56 10.95
N TRP A 149 -17.50 12.90 11.66
CA TRP A 149 -17.54 13.70 12.88
C TRP A 149 -18.05 15.13 12.63
N VAL A 150 -17.51 15.79 11.60
CA VAL A 150 -17.99 17.14 11.21
C VAL A 150 -19.48 17.09 10.84
N PHE A 151 -19.89 16.07 10.09
CA PHE A 151 -21.28 15.83 9.77
C PHE A 151 -22.14 15.71 11.04
N PHE A 152 -21.72 14.92 12.03
CA PHE A 152 -22.47 14.72 13.27
C PHE A 152 -22.65 16.02 14.06
N TYR A 153 -21.60 16.83 14.16
CA TYR A 153 -21.68 18.12 14.80
C TYR A 153 -22.68 19.04 14.07
N VAL A 154 -22.54 19.16 12.76
CA VAL A 154 -23.43 20.00 11.94
C VAL A 154 -24.89 19.51 12.00
N PHE A 155 -25.09 18.20 11.93
CA PHE A 155 -26.42 17.58 11.95
C PHE A 155 -27.14 17.73 13.29
N LEU A 156 -26.45 17.53 14.42
CA LEU A 156 -27.05 17.50 15.75
C LEU A 156 -27.08 18.87 16.41
N VAL A 157 -26.02 19.66 16.27
CA VAL A 157 -25.79 20.88 17.06
C VAL A 157 -26.08 22.14 16.23
N THR A 158 -25.46 22.27 15.05
CA THR A 158 -25.52 23.52 14.25
C THR A 158 -26.94 23.87 13.81
N CYS A 159 -27.81 22.91 13.59
CA CYS A 159 -29.21 23.17 13.22
C CYS A 159 -29.98 23.94 14.29
N TRP A 160 -29.68 23.74 15.57
CA TRP A 160 -30.31 24.44 16.68
C TRP A 160 -29.66 25.79 17.00
N GLN A 161 -28.48 26.03 16.47
CA GLN A 161 -27.73 27.25 16.59
C GLN A 161 -28.13 28.29 15.53
N TYR A 162 -28.26 27.88 14.26
CA TYR A 162 -28.38 28.78 13.12
C TYR A 162 -29.68 28.66 12.33
N VAL A 163 -30.36 27.51 12.33
CA VAL A 163 -31.59 27.30 11.55
C VAL A 163 -32.83 27.64 12.38
N SER A 164 -32.99 26.99 13.53
CA SER A 164 -34.06 27.27 14.46
C SER A 164 -33.47 27.37 15.86
N ARG A 165 -33.19 28.56 16.30
CA ARG A 165 -32.49 28.82 17.56
C ARG A 165 -33.28 28.27 18.77
N ASN A 166 -32.71 27.23 19.38
CA ASN A 166 -33.26 26.61 20.58
C ASN A 166 -32.11 26.22 21.51
N GLU A 167 -31.86 27.04 22.52
CA GLU A 167 -30.74 26.86 23.44
C GLU A 167 -30.80 25.53 24.22
N ALA A 168 -31.99 25.13 24.67
CA ALA A 168 -32.16 23.89 25.42
C ALA A 168 -31.82 22.65 24.58
N LEU A 169 -32.27 22.59 23.31
CA LEU A 169 -31.95 21.49 22.39
C LEU A 169 -30.52 21.56 21.92
N TYR A 170 -29.96 22.74 21.72
CA TYR A 170 -28.54 22.94 21.43
C TYR A 170 -27.67 22.33 22.53
N ASN A 171 -27.84 22.75 23.77
CA ASN A 171 -27.08 22.27 24.93
C ASN A 171 -27.22 20.75 25.10
N ALA A 172 -28.45 20.22 25.04
CA ALA A 172 -28.69 18.79 25.19
C ALA A 172 -28.02 17.94 24.09
N ASN A 173 -27.98 18.41 22.84
CA ASN A 173 -27.34 17.70 21.75
C ASN A 173 -25.80 17.86 21.78
N TYR A 174 -25.33 19.03 22.22
CA TYR A 174 -23.92 19.28 22.47
C TYR A 174 -23.38 18.32 23.52
N ASP A 175 -24.00 18.21 24.67
CA ASP A 175 -23.59 17.32 25.75
C ASP A 175 -23.62 15.83 25.32
N ARG A 176 -24.65 15.43 24.58
CA ARG A 176 -24.74 14.06 24.02
C ARG A 176 -23.59 13.75 23.08
N LEU A 177 -23.24 14.69 22.19
CA LEU A 177 -22.14 14.51 21.24
C LEU A 177 -20.80 14.42 21.97
N TYR A 178 -20.58 15.27 22.96
CA TYR A 178 -19.38 15.25 23.79
C TYR A 178 -19.24 13.93 24.56
N MET A 179 -20.34 13.41 25.12
CA MET A 179 -20.35 12.09 25.77
C MET A 179 -19.98 10.97 24.81
N VAL A 180 -20.53 10.96 23.59
CA VAL A 180 -20.20 9.97 22.57
C VAL A 180 -18.72 10.05 22.22
N GLU A 181 -18.17 11.24 22.04
CA GLU A 181 -16.75 11.45 21.74
C GLU A 181 -15.86 10.83 22.83
N ILE A 182 -16.11 11.12 24.09
CA ILE A 182 -15.33 10.58 25.20
C ILE A 182 -15.41 9.05 25.26
N VAL A 183 -16.61 8.48 25.12
CA VAL A 183 -16.79 7.02 25.11
C VAL A 183 -15.97 6.37 24.01
N VAL A 184 -15.97 6.97 22.81
CA VAL A 184 -15.21 6.45 21.66
C VAL A 184 -13.69 6.57 21.92
N VAL A 185 -13.22 7.72 22.43
CA VAL A 185 -11.79 7.92 22.77
C VAL A 185 -11.34 6.90 23.82
N VAL A 186 -12.12 6.71 24.89
CA VAL A 186 -11.83 5.72 25.95
C VAL A 186 -11.82 4.30 25.39
N ALA A 187 -12.80 3.94 24.55
CA ALA A 187 -12.85 2.60 23.92
C ALA A 187 -11.62 2.34 23.05
N VAL A 188 -11.20 3.31 22.25
CA VAL A 188 -10.00 3.21 21.41
C VAL A 188 -8.74 3.09 22.27
N LEU A 189 -8.59 3.90 23.32
CA LEU A 189 -7.45 3.82 24.25
C LEU A 189 -7.40 2.47 24.98
N CYS A 190 -8.54 1.95 25.44
CA CYS A 190 -8.62 0.62 26.04
C CYS A 190 -8.20 -0.49 25.07
N ALA A 191 -8.60 -0.37 23.82
CA ALA A 191 -8.22 -1.33 22.79
C ALA A 191 -6.72 -1.26 22.46
N LEU A 192 -6.14 -0.06 22.36
CA LEU A 192 -4.70 0.15 22.17
C LEU A 192 -3.89 -0.36 23.37
N LEU A 193 -4.36 -0.10 24.59
CA LEU A 193 -3.74 -0.57 25.82
C LEU A 193 -3.67 -2.10 25.91
N ARG A 194 -4.74 -2.79 25.46
CA ARG A 194 -4.76 -4.28 25.45
C ARG A 194 -3.82 -4.88 24.42
N ARG A 195 -3.53 -4.16 23.34
CA ARG A 195 -2.75 -4.65 22.19
C ARG A 195 -1.29 -4.18 22.19
N SER A 196 -0.95 -3.17 22.97
CA SER A 196 0.41 -2.63 23.07
C SER A 196 1.20 -3.24 24.21
N ASN A 197 2.53 -3.30 24.05
CA ASN A 197 3.47 -3.80 25.03
C ASN A 197 4.48 -2.71 25.44
N GLY A 198 5.22 -2.97 26.53
CA GLY A 198 6.35 -2.14 26.96
C GLY A 198 6.01 -0.67 27.20
N ALA A 199 6.79 0.22 26.61
CA ALA A 199 6.69 1.67 26.82
C ALA A 199 5.38 2.25 26.25
N TRP A 200 4.88 1.75 25.15
CA TRP A 200 3.62 2.19 24.55
C TRP A 200 2.41 1.84 25.41
N ARG A 201 2.40 0.66 26.03
CA ARG A 201 1.34 0.30 26.97
C ARG A 201 1.29 1.27 28.14
N SER A 202 2.44 1.62 28.70
CA SER A 202 2.53 2.62 29.79
C SER A 202 2.06 4.01 29.35
N PHE A 203 2.37 4.39 28.09
CA PHE A 203 1.93 5.66 27.52
C PHE A 203 0.41 5.71 27.34
N TYR A 204 -0.18 4.67 26.75
CA TYR A 204 -1.65 4.61 26.57
C TYR A 204 -2.39 4.52 27.90
N ALA A 205 -1.83 3.84 28.91
CA ALA A 205 -2.40 3.82 30.26
C ALA A 205 -2.41 5.22 30.90
N LEU A 206 -1.29 5.95 30.80
CA LEU A 206 -1.19 7.31 31.30
C LEU A 206 -2.14 8.27 30.56
N TYR A 207 -2.23 8.10 29.24
CA TYR A 207 -3.14 8.91 28.42
C TYR A 207 -4.61 8.63 28.77
N LEU A 208 -5.00 7.36 28.94
CA LEU A 208 -6.33 6.96 29.38
C LEU A 208 -6.67 7.57 30.75
N GLY A 209 -5.71 7.53 31.69
CA GLY A 209 -5.86 8.18 33.00
C GLY A 209 -6.08 9.68 32.89
N ALA A 210 -5.36 10.37 31.99
CA ALA A 210 -5.55 11.81 31.74
C ALA A 210 -6.93 12.11 31.17
N VAL A 211 -7.42 11.33 30.20
CA VAL A 211 -8.78 11.50 29.61
C VAL A 211 -9.86 11.28 30.66
N LEU A 212 -9.76 10.21 31.45
CA LEU A 212 -10.75 9.93 32.50
C LEU A 212 -10.75 11.02 33.59
N PHE A 213 -9.56 11.50 33.99
CA PHE A 213 -9.45 12.57 34.97
C PHE A 213 -10.04 13.88 34.43
N SER A 214 -9.72 14.25 33.19
CA SER A 214 -10.28 15.46 32.56
C SER A 214 -11.81 15.40 32.46
N TYR A 215 -12.35 14.21 32.14
CA TYR A 215 -13.81 14.02 32.11
C TYR A 215 -14.47 14.24 33.48
N VAL A 216 -13.87 13.72 34.55
CA VAL A 216 -14.38 13.94 35.90
C VAL A 216 -14.36 15.44 36.26
N CYS A 217 -13.27 16.14 35.93
CA CYS A 217 -13.16 17.59 36.16
C CYS A 217 -14.24 18.38 35.42
N PHE A 218 -14.42 18.04 34.11
CA PHE A 218 -15.44 18.67 33.28
C PHE A 218 -16.87 18.37 33.78
N ALA A 219 -17.14 17.12 34.21
CA ALA A 219 -18.45 16.77 34.77
C ALA A 219 -18.78 17.56 36.06
N ILE A 220 -17.77 17.79 36.91
CA ILE A 220 -17.92 18.61 38.14
C ILE A 220 -18.22 20.05 37.77
N GLU A 221 -17.50 20.61 36.78
CA GLU A 221 -17.71 22.01 36.32
C GLU A 221 -19.10 22.16 35.70
N ASN A 222 -19.53 21.28 34.80
CA ASN A 222 -20.87 21.30 34.21
C ASN A 222 -21.97 21.24 35.29
N ARG A 223 -21.77 20.37 36.29
CA ARG A 223 -22.73 20.29 37.40
C ARG A 223 -22.81 21.59 38.19
N ALA A 224 -21.68 22.29 38.37
CA ALA A 224 -21.65 23.59 39.02
C ALA A 224 -22.36 24.67 38.18
N ILE A 225 -22.23 24.61 36.86
CA ILE A 225 -22.96 25.50 35.92
C ILE A 225 -24.47 25.25 36.03
N GLU A 226 -24.93 23.99 35.98
CA GLU A 226 -26.34 23.65 36.16
C GLU A 226 -26.93 24.14 37.48
N LEU A 227 -26.14 24.08 38.55
CA LEU A 227 -26.55 24.55 39.88
C LEU A 227 -26.39 26.07 40.08
N ASN A 228 -25.96 26.82 39.05
CA ASN A 228 -25.67 28.25 39.12
C ASN A 228 -24.64 28.62 40.21
N THR A 229 -23.75 27.71 40.58
CA THR A 229 -22.67 27.91 41.53
C THR A 229 -21.34 28.25 40.87
N TYR A 230 -21.22 27.98 39.57
CA TYR A 230 -20.04 28.27 38.79
C TYR A 230 -19.92 29.77 38.47
N PHE A 231 -18.70 30.24 38.49
CA PHE A 231 -18.27 31.52 37.90
C PHE A 231 -16.78 31.41 37.52
N ASN A 232 -16.35 32.16 36.51
CA ASN A 232 -14.98 32.12 36.02
C ASN A 232 -14.00 32.59 37.13
N GLY A 233 -12.97 31.78 37.40
CA GLY A 233 -12.03 31.93 38.50
C GLY A 233 -12.44 31.18 39.78
N SER A 234 -13.56 30.47 39.78
CA SER A 234 -14.01 29.69 40.93
C SER A 234 -13.09 28.47 41.19
N TRP A 235 -13.30 27.80 42.32
CA TRP A 235 -12.61 26.59 42.67
C TRP A 235 -12.74 25.46 41.63
N TYR A 236 -13.78 25.50 40.83
CA TYR A 236 -14.04 24.51 39.77
C TYR A 236 -13.02 24.57 38.64
N ASP A 237 -12.38 25.71 38.38
CA ASP A 237 -11.34 25.87 37.34
C ASP A 237 -10.01 25.22 37.76
N THR A 238 -9.76 25.05 39.06
CA THR A 238 -8.52 24.46 39.56
C THR A 238 -8.35 22.98 39.13
N PRO A 239 -9.33 22.06 39.31
CA PRO A 239 -9.28 20.72 38.80
C PRO A 239 -9.17 20.67 37.27
N TYR A 240 -9.85 21.58 36.58
CA TYR A 240 -9.79 21.65 35.12
C TYR A 240 -8.40 22.02 34.62
N LEU A 241 -7.76 23.02 35.23
CA LEU A 241 -6.37 23.36 34.92
C LEU A 241 -5.39 22.24 35.27
N ALA A 242 -5.64 21.50 36.36
CA ALA A 242 -4.86 20.31 36.73
C ALA A 242 -4.98 19.19 35.69
N ALA A 243 -6.14 19.02 35.04
CA ALA A 243 -6.31 18.05 33.97
C ALA A 243 -5.39 18.37 32.77
N PHE A 244 -5.26 19.63 32.37
CA PHE A 244 -4.30 20.04 31.35
C PHE A 244 -2.84 19.81 31.75
N ALA A 245 -2.52 20.01 33.03
CA ALA A 245 -1.20 19.67 33.56
C ALA A 245 -0.88 18.18 33.42
N VAL A 246 -1.87 17.29 33.62
CA VAL A 246 -1.71 15.85 33.40
C VAL A 246 -1.46 15.54 31.91
N PHE A 247 -2.17 16.16 30.97
CA PHE A 247 -1.88 16.01 29.55
C PHE A 247 -0.48 16.51 29.17
N MET A 248 0.01 17.55 29.80
CA MET A 248 1.38 18.00 29.62
C MET A 248 2.39 16.95 30.11
N ILE A 249 2.13 16.29 31.23
CA ILE A 249 2.95 15.16 31.71
C ILE A 249 2.94 14.01 30.70
N VAL A 250 1.78 13.70 30.11
CA VAL A 250 1.64 12.71 29.02
C VAL A 250 2.55 13.08 27.84
N SER A 251 2.51 14.34 27.40
CA SER A 251 3.36 14.84 26.31
C SER A 251 4.85 14.71 26.62
N LEU A 252 5.27 15.12 27.83
CA LEU A 252 6.66 15.02 28.28
C LEU A 252 7.14 13.56 28.38
N ARG A 253 6.27 12.66 28.85
CA ARG A 253 6.56 11.22 28.91
C ARG A 253 6.67 10.63 27.52
N GLY A 254 5.82 11.02 26.59
CA GLY A 254 5.84 10.58 25.19
C GLY A 254 7.16 10.86 24.50
N ARG A 255 7.87 11.94 24.87
CA ARG A 255 9.20 12.23 24.33
C ARG A 255 10.25 11.19 24.72
N SER A 256 10.13 10.58 25.91
CA SER A 256 11.02 9.51 26.35
C SER A 256 10.79 8.18 25.64
N LEU A 257 9.65 8.06 24.93
CA LEU A 257 9.23 6.87 24.18
C LEU A 257 9.72 6.84 22.72
N GLU A 258 10.49 7.85 22.29
CA GLU A 258 11.07 7.92 20.93
C GLU A 258 11.83 6.66 20.48
N LEU A 259 11.99 5.72 21.34
CA LEU A 259 13.08 4.80 21.24
C LEU A 259 12.71 3.35 20.98
N CYS A 260 11.46 2.97 21.12
CA CYS A 260 11.09 1.58 20.94
C CYS A 260 10.01 1.46 19.85
N ARG A 261 10.44 1.30 18.60
CA ARG A 261 9.61 0.68 17.58
C ARG A 261 9.31 -0.74 18.04
N ASP A 262 8.06 -1.07 18.17
CA ASP A 262 7.66 -2.44 18.47
C ASP A 262 7.74 -3.24 17.16
N THR A 263 8.88 -3.93 16.97
CA THR A 263 9.13 -4.75 15.77
C THR A 263 8.46 -6.12 15.85
N SER A 264 7.80 -6.44 16.94
CA SER A 264 7.29 -7.78 17.23
C SER A 264 5.87 -8.04 16.71
N GLU A 265 5.11 -7.04 16.34
CA GLU A 265 3.76 -7.23 15.79
C GLU A 265 3.71 -6.98 14.28
N HIS A 266 3.75 -8.07 13.52
CA HIS A 266 3.22 -8.06 12.16
C HIS A 266 1.71 -7.86 12.24
N GLU A 267 1.20 -6.84 11.56
CA GLU A 267 -0.23 -6.52 11.50
C GLU A 267 -1.01 -7.67 10.84
N LYS A 268 -1.37 -8.70 11.63
CA LYS A 268 -2.13 -9.87 11.20
C LYS A 268 -3.63 -9.60 11.03
N TYR A 269 -4.12 -8.42 11.41
CA TYR A 269 -5.55 -8.10 11.42
C TYR A 269 -5.86 -6.89 10.56
N GLY A 270 -6.91 -7.03 9.72
CA GLY A 270 -7.53 -5.93 9.00
C GLY A 270 -7.77 -4.75 9.94
N SER A 271 -7.56 -3.53 9.47
CA SER A 271 -7.65 -2.36 10.33
C SER A 271 -9.11 -2.16 10.73
N TRP A 272 -9.44 -2.20 12.04
CA TRP A 272 -10.77 -1.80 12.50
C TRP A 272 -11.12 -0.34 12.15
N LEU A 273 -10.15 0.50 11.76
CA LEU A 273 -10.32 1.78 11.11
C LEU A 273 -11.16 1.64 9.83
N GLU A 274 -10.85 0.62 9.03
CA GLU A 274 -11.60 0.29 7.81
C GLU A 274 -13.05 -0.10 8.13
N VAL A 275 -13.25 -0.95 9.14
CA VAL A 275 -14.59 -1.33 9.59
C VAL A 275 -15.38 -0.13 10.11
N LEU A 276 -14.74 0.73 10.91
CA LEU A 276 -15.37 1.96 11.41
C LEU A 276 -15.71 2.93 10.27
N ALA A 277 -14.83 3.07 9.28
CA ALA A 277 -15.10 3.90 8.12
C ALA A 277 -16.29 3.37 7.28
N ILE A 278 -16.39 2.05 7.12
CA ILE A 278 -17.55 1.42 6.45
C ILE A 278 -18.84 1.65 7.25
N LEU A 279 -18.79 1.46 8.57
CA LEU A 279 -19.94 1.69 9.45
C LEU A 279 -20.37 3.16 9.42
N ALA A 280 -19.41 4.10 9.39
CA ALA A 280 -19.71 5.52 9.26
C ALA A 280 -20.44 5.81 7.95
N VAL A 281 -20.00 5.27 6.83
CA VAL A 281 -20.70 5.44 5.53
C VAL A 281 -22.10 4.84 5.57
N LEU A 282 -22.25 3.61 6.09
CA LEU A 282 -23.52 2.92 6.14
C LEU A 282 -24.52 3.55 7.13
N SER A 283 -24.04 4.31 8.11
CA SER A 283 -24.91 5.00 9.07
C SER A 283 -25.68 6.17 8.46
N LEU A 284 -25.14 6.84 7.42
CA LEU A 284 -25.74 8.04 6.85
C LEU A 284 -27.17 7.85 6.29
N PRO A 285 -27.46 6.81 5.49
CA PRO A 285 -28.82 6.55 5.04
C PRO A 285 -29.81 6.33 6.19
N VAL A 286 -29.37 5.62 7.25
CA VAL A 286 -30.19 5.36 8.44
C VAL A 286 -30.51 6.66 9.17
N ILE A 287 -29.51 7.56 9.28
CA ILE A 287 -29.66 8.86 9.92
C ILE A 287 -30.64 9.74 9.12
N VAL A 288 -30.56 9.75 7.78
CA VAL A 288 -31.54 10.50 6.95
C VAL A 288 -32.95 9.99 7.20
N VAL A 289 -33.15 8.68 7.14
CA VAL A 289 -34.47 8.09 7.34
C VAL A 289 -35.00 8.44 8.75
N SER A 290 -34.16 8.34 9.78
CA SER A 290 -34.57 8.72 11.14
C SER A 290 -34.97 10.20 11.24
N ALA A 291 -34.21 11.10 10.58
CA ALA A 291 -34.50 12.53 10.58
C ALA A 291 -35.81 12.89 9.87
N VAL A 292 -36.17 12.15 8.81
CA VAL A 292 -37.43 12.34 8.08
C VAL A 292 -38.63 11.79 8.86
N LEU A 293 -38.43 10.70 9.61
CA LEU A 293 -39.47 10.03 10.39
C LEU A 293 -39.73 10.68 11.75
N GLU A 294 -38.88 11.60 12.20
CA GLU A 294 -39.01 12.27 13.50
C GLU A 294 -40.24 13.20 13.53
N ARG A 295 -41.26 12.77 14.27
CA ARG A 295 -42.53 13.54 14.39
C ARG A 295 -42.34 14.81 15.18
N GLY A 296 -42.91 15.94 14.68
CA GLY A 296 -42.89 17.25 15.38
C GLY A 296 -41.64 18.09 15.15
N MET A 297 -40.73 17.66 14.27
CA MET A 297 -39.57 18.46 13.90
C MET A 297 -39.99 19.64 12.99
N PRO A 298 -39.45 20.86 13.21
CA PRO A 298 -39.63 21.97 12.28
C PRO A 298 -39.15 21.61 10.87
N LEU A 299 -39.94 21.98 9.86
CA LEU A 299 -39.66 21.65 8.45
C LEU A 299 -38.28 22.17 7.99
N GLU A 300 -37.90 23.35 8.47
CA GLU A 300 -36.61 23.99 8.16
C GLU A 300 -35.41 23.13 8.64
N ILE A 301 -35.51 22.57 9.86
CA ILE A 301 -34.48 21.68 10.41
C ILE A 301 -34.43 20.38 9.65
N MET A 302 -35.58 19.80 9.29
CA MET A 302 -35.63 18.60 8.49
C MET A 302 -34.95 18.80 7.13
N HIS A 303 -35.26 19.89 6.41
CA HIS A 303 -34.59 20.23 5.14
C HIS A 303 -33.08 20.42 5.31
N PHE A 304 -32.66 21.16 6.35
CA PHE A 304 -31.24 21.34 6.65
C PHE A 304 -30.53 20.01 6.91
N ARG A 305 -31.09 19.14 7.75
CA ARG A 305 -30.54 17.82 8.07
C ARG A 305 -30.42 16.92 6.83
N VAL A 306 -31.44 16.91 5.97
CA VAL A 306 -31.41 16.16 4.70
C VAL A 306 -30.32 16.72 3.78
N LEU A 307 -30.21 18.05 3.64
CA LEU A 307 -29.17 18.67 2.81
C LEU A 307 -27.76 18.35 3.32
N VAL A 308 -27.51 18.52 4.61
CA VAL A 308 -26.21 18.24 5.23
C VAL A 308 -25.82 16.77 5.09
N THR A 309 -26.80 15.87 5.25
CA THR A 309 -26.54 14.44 5.06
C THR A 309 -26.24 14.11 3.59
N ALA A 310 -26.96 14.72 2.65
CA ALA A 310 -26.67 14.55 1.23
C ALA A 310 -25.24 15.02 0.89
N LEU A 311 -24.81 16.18 1.39
CA LEU A 311 -23.46 16.69 1.20
C LEU A 311 -22.40 15.78 1.82
N ALA A 312 -22.64 15.26 3.03
CA ALA A 312 -21.75 14.28 3.67
C ALA A 312 -21.66 12.98 2.86
N MET A 313 -22.80 12.48 2.35
CA MET A 313 -22.82 11.29 1.48
C MET A 313 -21.99 11.50 0.21
N PHE A 314 -22.11 12.66 -0.47
CA PHE A 314 -21.29 12.97 -1.64
C PHE A 314 -19.80 13.04 -1.31
N ALA A 315 -19.43 13.71 -0.21
CA ALA A 315 -18.05 13.81 0.24
C ALA A 315 -17.46 12.43 0.56
N MET A 316 -18.21 11.61 1.30
CA MET A 316 -17.78 10.26 1.66
C MET A 316 -17.73 9.33 0.45
N ALA A 317 -18.69 9.43 -0.48
CA ALA A 317 -18.67 8.68 -1.74
C ALA A 317 -17.43 9.00 -2.59
N ALA A 318 -17.05 10.28 -2.68
CA ALA A 318 -15.82 10.70 -3.37
C ALA A 318 -14.56 10.10 -2.72
N LEU A 319 -14.47 10.09 -1.38
CA LEU A 319 -13.36 9.49 -0.65
C LEU A 319 -13.31 7.96 -0.83
N VAL A 320 -14.46 7.28 -0.80
CA VAL A 320 -14.56 5.83 -1.05
C VAL A 320 -14.13 5.51 -2.48
N PHE A 321 -14.58 6.29 -3.47
CA PHE A 321 -14.15 6.13 -4.87
C PHE A 321 -12.64 6.30 -5.03
N MET A 322 -12.05 7.34 -4.39
CA MET A 322 -10.60 7.55 -4.37
C MET A 322 -9.86 6.36 -3.74
N LYS A 323 -10.36 5.83 -2.62
CA LYS A 323 -9.82 4.64 -1.96
C LYS A 323 -9.87 3.42 -2.86
N GLN A 324 -11.00 3.19 -3.53
CA GLN A 324 -11.19 2.06 -4.43
C GLN A 324 -10.26 2.12 -5.65
N LYS A 325 -10.10 3.31 -6.25
CA LYS A 325 -9.15 3.54 -7.36
C LYS A 325 -7.70 3.23 -6.94
N LEU A 326 -7.31 3.70 -5.75
CA LEU A 326 -5.96 3.43 -5.22
C LEU A 326 -5.74 1.94 -4.97
N LEU A 327 -6.71 1.26 -4.37
CA LEU A 327 -6.64 -0.18 -4.09
C LEU A 327 -6.57 -1.00 -5.37
N HIS A 328 -7.36 -0.63 -6.39
CA HIS A 328 -7.36 -1.30 -7.68
C HIS A 328 -5.99 -1.18 -8.40
N SER A 329 -5.40 0.03 -8.40
CA SER A 329 -4.07 0.23 -8.99
C SER A 329 -2.96 -0.55 -8.25
N GLU A 330 -3.08 -0.71 -6.93
CA GLU A 330 -2.14 -1.53 -6.14
C GLU A 330 -2.27 -3.01 -6.45
N LEU A 331 -3.52 -3.50 -6.61
CA LEU A 331 -3.77 -4.89 -6.95
C LEU A 331 -3.22 -5.23 -8.34
N GLN A 332 -3.45 -4.35 -9.31
CA GLN A 332 -2.89 -4.52 -10.67
C GLN A 332 -1.36 -4.58 -10.65
N HIS A 333 -0.70 -3.67 -9.92
CA HIS A 333 0.76 -3.67 -9.82
C HIS A 333 1.28 -4.94 -9.13
N ALA A 334 0.62 -5.40 -8.06
CA ALA A 334 1.01 -6.64 -7.38
C ALA A 334 0.86 -7.87 -8.30
N ASN A 335 -0.23 -7.95 -9.07
CA ASN A 335 -0.44 -9.01 -10.06
C ASN A 335 0.63 -8.97 -11.16
N GLN A 336 0.95 -7.78 -11.67
CA GLN A 336 2.01 -7.62 -12.67
C GLN A 336 3.37 -8.10 -12.14
N VAL A 337 3.74 -7.75 -10.91
CA VAL A 337 4.99 -8.23 -10.27
C VAL A 337 4.98 -9.75 -10.09
N LEU A 338 3.83 -10.34 -9.74
CA LEU A 338 3.69 -11.81 -9.64
C LEU A 338 3.83 -12.49 -11.01
N GLU A 339 3.18 -11.95 -12.05
CA GLU A 339 3.33 -12.41 -13.42
C GLU A 339 4.78 -12.27 -13.90
N GLU A 340 5.43 -11.16 -13.57
CA GLU A 340 6.85 -10.93 -13.86
C GLU A 340 7.80 -11.89 -13.16
N SER A 341 7.48 -12.37 -11.98
CA SER A 341 8.28 -13.35 -11.24
C SER A 341 8.06 -14.80 -11.68
N SER A 342 7.03 -15.08 -12.46
CA SER A 342 6.75 -16.43 -12.94
C SER A 342 7.83 -16.89 -13.91
N THR A 343 8.41 -18.07 -13.67
CA THR A 343 9.44 -18.73 -14.51
C THR A 343 8.86 -19.83 -15.39
N THR A 344 7.55 -20.04 -15.34
CA THR A 344 6.82 -21.05 -16.12
C THR A 344 5.75 -20.40 -16.99
N ASP A 345 5.48 -21.01 -18.13
CA ASP A 345 4.35 -20.62 -18.99
C ASP A 345 3.03 -21.15 -18.41
N PRO A 346 2.03 -20.30 -18.16
CA PRO A 346 0.80 -20.73 -17.48
C PRO A 346 -0.08 -21.69 -18.31
N LEU A 347 0.04 -21.66 -19.65
CA LEU A 347 -0.75 -22.52 -20.52
C LEU A 347 -0.15 -23.94 -20.63
N THR A 348 1.15 -24.02 -20.89
CA THR A 348 1.83 -25.27 -21.20
C THR A 348 2.52 -25.92 -20.01
N GLY A 349 2.72 -25.17 -18.92
CA GLY A 349 3.43 -25.62 -17.70
C GLY A 349 4.94 -25.79 -17.86
N ILE A 350 5.51 -25.60 -19.05
CA ILE A 350 6.96 -25.63 -19.28
C ILE A 350 7.62 -24.32 -18.88
N ARG A 351 8.96 -24.23 -18.98
CA ARG A 351 9.68 -22.98 -18.68
C ARG A 351 9.34 -21.90 -19.72
N ASN A 352 9.38 -20.65 -19.29
CA ASN A 352 9.18 -19.50 -20.17
C ASN A 352 10.51 -18.83 -20.54
N ARG A 353 10.48 -17.86 -21.45
CA ARG A 353 11.65 -17.11 -21.92
C ARG A 353 12.43 -16.42 -20.77
N ARG A 354 11.74 -15.98 -19.70
CA ARG A 354 12.42 -15.40 -18.53
C ARG A 354 13.30 -16.39 -17.79
N PHE A 355 12.82 -17.63 -17.64
CA PHE A 355 13.65 -18.69 -17.06
C PHE A 355 14.93 -18.91 -17.87
N PHE A 356 14.81 -18.95 -19.20
CA PHE A 356 15.96 -19.06 -20.09
C PHE A 356 16.95 -17.91 -19.85
N SER A 357 16.51 -16.65 -19.94
CA SER A 357 17.38 -15.49 -19.72
C SER A 357 18.07 -15.47 -18.35
N ALA A 358 17.41 -15.99 -17.31
CA ALA A 358 17.98 -16.07 -15.96
C ALA A 358 18.99 -17.21 -15.77
N THR A 359 19.04 -18.21 -16.67
CA THR A 359 19.84 -19.43 -16.46
C THR A 359 20.88 -19.70 -17.54
N ILE A 360 20.72 -19.13 -18.73
CA ILE A 360 21.57 -19.46 -19.90
C ILE A 360 23.05 -19.15 -19.70
N GLU A 361 23.40 -18.06 -19.02
CA GLU A 361 24.79 -17.71 -18.73
C GLU A 361 25.52 -18.79 -17.92
N ARG A 362 24.78 -19.44 -17.01
CA ARG A 362 25.29 -20.57 -16.25
C ARG A 362 25.56 -21.81 -17.15
N ASP A 363 24.65 -22.09 -18.09
CA ASP A 363 24.77 -23.19 -19.02
C ASP A 363 25.97 -22.96 -19.98
N VAL A 364 26.13 -21.72 -20.48
CA VAL A 364 27.28 -21.30 -21.27
C VAL A 364 28.60 -21.49 -20.50
N ALA A 365 28.65 -20.99 -19.25
CA ALA A 365 29.84 -21.17 -18.41
C ALA A 365 30.14 -22.65 -18.13
N GLN A 366 29.12 -23.53 -18.06
CA GLN A 366 29.29 -24.96 -17.92
C GLN A 366 29.88 -25.60 -19.19
N SER A 367 29.39 -25.23 -20.38
CA SER A 367 29.92 -25.67 -21.65
C SER A 367 31.40 -25.29 -21.81
N ILE A 368 31.76 -24.01 -21.48
CA ILE A 368 33.15 -23.53 -21.53
C ILE A 368 34.05 -24.38 -20.61
N ARG A 369 33.61 -24.67 -19.38
CA ARG A 369 34.37 -25.54 -18.47
C ARG A 369 34.51 -26.99 -18.99
N ALA A 370 33.43 -27.52 -19.59
CA ALA A 370 33.47 -28.87 -20.16
C ALA A 370 34.52 -29.01 -21.27
N TYR A 371 34.74 -27.97 -22.07
CA TYR A 371 35.83 -27.97 -23.06
C TYR A 371 37.21 -27.91 -22.43
N ALA A 372 37.38 -27.28 -21.28
CA ALA A 372 38.64 -27.22 -20.54
C ALA A 372 38.97 -28.54 -19.82
N GLU A 373 37.96 -29.25 -19.31
CA GLU A 373 38.11 -30.39 -18.41
C GLU A 373 37.96 -31.76 -19.12
N ARG A 374 37.18 -31.84 -20.22
CA ARG A 374 36.79 -33.10 -20.89
C ARG A 374 37.40 -33.19 -22.28
N TYR A 375 38.71 -33.30 -22.36
CA TYR A 375 39.46 -33.30 -23.65
C TYR A 375 39.03 -34.39 -24.64
N ASP A 376 38.62 -35.59 -24.16
CA ASP A 376 38.25 -36.75 -24.98
C ASP A 376 36.73 -36.91 -25.19
N SER A 377 35.89 -36.01 -24.73
CA SER A 377 34.44 -36.13 -24.86
C SER A 377 33.92 -35.26 -26.00
N SER A 378 33.05 -35.81 -26.83
CA SER A 378 32.31 -35.04 -27.84
C SER A 378 31.06 -34.32 -27.24
N GLU A 379 30.66 -34.67 -26.01
CA GLU A 379 29.47 -34.15 -25.34
C GLU A 379 29.82 -32.91 -24.48
N ARG A 380 30.04 -31.76 -25.15
CA ARG A 380 30.50 -30.50 -24.51
C ARG A 380 29.72 -29.27 -24.97
N ASP A 381 28.89 -29.46 -26.03
CA ASP A 381 28.21 -28.34 -26.68
C ASP A 381 26.88 -27.98 -25.98
N LEU A 382 26.45 -26.72 -26.17
CA LEU A 382 25.06 -26.35 -26.07
C LEU A 382 24.46 -26.26 -27.47
N VAL A 383 23.37 -26.98 -27.71
CA VAL A 383 22.68 -26.91 -29.01
C VAL A 383 21.32 -26.25 -28.80
N PHE A 384 21.09 -25.18 -29.54
CA PHE A 384 19.83 -24.44 -29.53
C PHE A 384 18.95 -24.87 -30.67
N TYR A 385 17.69 -25.25 -30.40
CA TYR A 385 16.68 -25.60 -31.39
C TYR A 385 15.50 -24.66 -31.24
N LEU A 386 15.29 -23.80 -32.25
CA LEU A 386 14.08 -23.01 -32.37
C LEU A 386 13.05 -23.79 -33.17
N ILE A 387 11.88 -23.98 -32.59
CA ILE A 387 10.80 -24.81 -33.12
C ILE A 387 9.56 -23.91 -33.25
N ASP A 388 8.92 -23.92 -34.41
CA ASP A 388 7.72 -23.13 -34.67
C ASP A 388 6.63 -24.03 -35.31
N LEU A 389 5.39 -23.89 -34.84
CA LEU A 389 4.25 -24.66 -35.32
C LEU A 389 3.79 -24.18 -36.69
N ASP A 390 3.89 -25.03 -37.69
CA ASP A 390 3.54 -24.65 -39.06
C ASP A 390 2.05 -24.28 -39.21
N ASN A 391 1.79 -23.10 -39.77
CA ASN A 391 0.43 -22.60 -40.02
C ASN A 391 -0.49 -22.55 -38.79
N PHE A 392 0.02 -22.36 -37.59
CA PHE A 392 -0.74 -22.36 -36.34
C PHE A 392 -1.88 -21.33 -36.33
N LYS A 393 -1.68 -20.16 -36.96
CA LYS A 393 -2.74 -19.17 -37.14
C LYS A 393 -3.98 -19.77 -37.82
N LYS A 394 -3.81 -20.63 -38.85
CA LYS A 394 -4.95 -21.28 -39.51
C LYS A 394 -5.69 -22.25 -38.58
N VAL A 395 -5.02 -22.84 -37.61
CA VAL A 395 -5.66 -23.66 -36.56
C VAL A 395 -6.58 -22.81 -35.72
N ASN A 396 -6.09 -21.66 -35.23
CA ASN A 396 -6.89 -20.71 -34.46
C ASN A 396 -8.09 -20.18 -35.27
N ASP A 397 -7.83 -19.77 -36.52
CA ASP A 397 -8.87 -19.18 -37.39
C ASP A 397 -9.99 -20.20 -37.73
N ARG A 398 -9.64 -21.51 -37.81
CA ARG A 398 -10.59 -22.57 -38.21
C ARG A 398 -11.28 -23.25 -37.03
N HIS A 399 -10.57 -23.44 -35.93
CA HIS A 399 -11.03 -24.27 -34.79
C HIS A 399 -11.18 -23.48 -33.48
N GLY A 400 -10.86 -22.17 -33.51
CA GLY A 400 -10.91 -21.30 -32.34
C GLY A 400 -9.67 -21.39 -31.43
N HIS A 401 -9.51 -20.39 -30.57
CA HIS A 401 -8.34 -20.27 -29.66
C HIS A 401 -8.22 -21.44 -28.69
N ASP A 402 -9.34 -21.98 -28.18
CA ASP A 402 -9.32 -23.13 -27.27
C ASP A 402 -8.71 -24.40 -27.92
N ALA A 403 -8.90 -24.56 -29.24
CA ALA A 403 -8.27 -25.65 -30.00
C ALA A 403 -6.77 -25.39 -30.19
N GLY A 404 -6.39 -24.13 -30.47
CA GLY A 404 -4.99 -23.71 -30.51
C GLY A 404 -4.27 -23.95 -29.19
N ASP A 405 -4.90 -23.63 -28.07
CA ASP A 405 -4.34 -23.86 -26.74
C ASP A 405 -4.07 -25.36 -26.48
N ARG A 406 -5.03 -26.23 -26.86
CA ARG A 406 -4.81 -27.70 -26.78
C ARG A 406 -3.65 -28.16 -27.66
N VAL A 407 -3.50 -27.59 -28.87
CA VAL A 407 -2.37 -27.90 -29.74
C VAL A 407 -1.04 -27.49 -29.11
N LEU A 408 -0.98 -26.29 -28.49
CA LEU A 408 0.23 -25.82 -27.80
C LEU A 408 0.60 -26.71 -26.60
N ILE A 409 -0.38 -27.11 -25.79
CA ILE A 409 -0.16 -28.04 -24.66
C ILE A 409 0.37 -29.40 -25.16
N GLU A 410 -0.25 -29.95 -26.21
CA GLU A 410 0.18 -31.24 -26.77
C GLU A 410 1.54 -31.14 -27.48
N ALA A 411 1.85 -30.01 -28.15
CA ALA A 411 3.15 -29.73 -28.72
C ALA A 411 4.26 -29.72 -27.65
N ALA A 412 4.03 -28.99 -26.56
CA ALA A 412 4.95 -28.98 -25.42
C ALA A 412 5.19 -30.39 -24.86
N ARG A 413 4.13 -31.18 -24.72
CA ARG A 413 4.21 -32.56 -24.24
C ARG A 413 5.03 -33.44 -25.20
N ARG A 414 4.83 -33.35 -26.52
CA ARG A 414 5.57 -34.14 -27.54
C ARG A 414 7.03 -33.74 -27.59
N ILE A 415 7.35 -32.44 -27.56
CA ILE A 415 8.74 -31.98 -27.50
C ILE A 415 9.40 -32.51 -26.23
N SER A 416 8.74 -32.37 -25.07
CA SER A 416 9.26 -32.85 -23.79
C SER A 416 9.55 -34.37 -23.81
N SER A 417 8.71 -35.18 -24.48
CA SER A 417 8.93 -36.60 -24.60
C SER A 417 10.07 -36.99 -25.57
N ALA A 418 10.44 -36.07 -26.47
CA ALA A 418 11.49 -36.27 -27.45
C ALA A 418 12.87 -35.79 -26.98
N ILE A 419 12.99 -35.08 -25.88
CA ILE A 419 14.24 -34.55 -25.33
C ILE A 419 14.66 -35.32 -24.05
N ARG A 420 15.88 -35.07 -23.57
CA ARG A 420 16.39 -35.65 -22.31
C ARG A 420 15.94 -34.80 -21.12
N ASN A 421 15.92 -35.38 -19.92
CA ASN A 421 15.62 -34.62 -18.70
C ASN A 421 16.66 -33.50 -18.39
N SER A 422 17.88 -33.62 -18.91
CA SER A 422 18.93 -32.62 -18.83
C SER A 422 18.68 -31.41 -19.73
N ASP A 423 17.89 -31.61 -20.81
CA ASP A 423 17.61 -30.56 -21.79
C ASP A 423 16.59 -29.57 -21.24
N LEU A 424 16.68 -28.30 -21.63
CA LEU A 424 15.76 -27.26 -21.25
C LEU A 424 14.73 -27.02 -22.35
N LEU A 425 13.43 -27.17 -22.03
CA LEU A 425 12.34 -26.79 -22.91
C LEU A 425 11.71 -25.50 -22.44
N VAL A 426 11.58 -24.53 -23.34
CA VAL A 426 11.07 -23.18 -23.10
C VAL A 426 10.00 -22.85 -24.12
N ARG A 427 8.88 -22.27 -23.69
CA ARG A 427 7.97 -21.56 -24.59
C ARG A 427 8.57 -20.20 -24.89
N TRP A 428 9.03 -20.02 -26.14
CA TRP A 428 9.79 -18.84 -26.55
C TRP A 428 8.89 -17.64 -26.87
N GLY A 429 7.77 -17.89 -27.51
CA GLY A 429 6.75 -16.93 -27.88
C GLY A 429 5.45 -17.64 -28.24
N GLY A 430 4.44 -16.99 -28.73
CA GLY A 430 3.11 -17.52 -29.04
C GLY A 430 3.05 -19.01 -29.42
N GLU A 431 3.53 -19.36 -30.61
CA GLU A 431 3.60 -20.71 -31.18
C GLU A 431 5.03 -21.26 -31.29
N GLU A 432 6.01 -20.56 -30.69
CA GLU A 432 7.42 -20.85 -30.76
C GLU A 432 7.93 -21.53 -29.49
N PHE A 433 8.78 -22.54 -29.65
CA PHE A 433 9.46 -23.25 -28.57
C PHE A 433 10.97 -23.20 -28.79
N LEU A 434 11.71 -23.15 -27.69
CA LEU A 434 13.17 -23.29 -27.69
C LEU A 434 13.56 -24.50 -26.86
N VAL A 435 14.36 -25.38 -27.47
CA VAL A 435 15.04 -26.45 -26.74
C VAL A 435 16.52 -26.11 -26.67
N VAL A 436 17.09 -26.19 -25.46
CA VAL A 436 18.55 -26.12 -25.25
C VAL A 436 19.04 -27.49 -24.80
N SER A 437 19.73 -28.17 -25.66
CA SER A 437 20.36 -29.45 -25.34
C SER A 437 21.73 -29.21 -24.71
N ARG A 438 21.91 -29.70 -23.49
CA ARG A 438 23.11 -29.53 -22.66
C ARG A 438 24.01 -30.72 -22.77
N ASP A 439 25.32 -30.48 -22.59
CA ASP A 439 26.33 -31.57 -22.74
C ASP A 439 26.06 -32.39 -23.99
N ALA A 440 25.88 -31.70 -25.14
CA ALA A 440 25.51 -32.30 -26.41
C ALA A 440 26.71 -32.49 -27.33
N ASP A 441 26.60 -33.45 -28.23
CA ASP A 441 27.49 -33.59 -29.39
C ASP A 441 26.81 -32.92 -30.60
N ARG A 442 27.38 -31.83 -31.11
CA ARG A 442 26.85 -31.10 -32.29
C ARG A 442 26.64 -31.97 -33.52
N ARG A 443 27.41 -33.06 -33.68
CA ARG A 443 27.26 -34.04 -34.78
C ARG A 443 25.95 -34.81 -34.68
N GLN A 444 25.37 -34.92 -33.49
CA GLN A 444 24.09 -35.58 -33.26
C GLN A 444 22.91 -34.62 -33.25
N ALA A 445 23.14 -33.31 -33.44
CA ALA A 445 22.09 -32.29 -33.36
C ALA A 445 20.93 -32.53 -34.33
N ALA A 446 21.24 -32.97 -35.56
CA ALA A 446 20.21 -33.32 -36.56
C ALA A 446 19.31 -34.49 -36.11
N ILE A 447 19.86 -35.45 -35.36
CA ILE A 447 19.10 -36.61 -34.84
C ILE A 447 18.04 -36.17 -33.84
N LEU A 448 18.38 -35.27 -32.94
CA LEU A 448 17.39 -34.72 -31.99
C LEU A 448 16.29 -33.92 -32.71
N ALA A 449 16.67 -33.09 -33.69
CA ALA A 449 15.71 -32.34 -34.49
C ALA A 449 14.73 -33.29 -35.22
N GLU A 450 15.22 -34.33 -35.86
CA GLU A 450 14.36 -35.32 -36.56
C GLU A 450 13.46 -36.07 -35.57
N ARG A 451 13.98 -36.47 -34.40
CA ARG A 451 13.17 -37.11 -33.34
C ARG A 451 12.00 -36.21 -32.87
N VAL A 452 12.21 -34.90 -32.81
CA VAL A 452 11.12 -33.96 -32.52
C VAL A 452 10.10 -33.92 -33.67
N LEU A 453 10.57 -33.83 -34.93
CA LEU A 453 9.69 -33.86 -36.11
C LEU A 453 8.85 -35.14 -36.14
N ASP A 454 9.46 -36.28 -35.87
CA ASP A 454 8.78 -37.59 -35.85
C ASP A 454 7.72 -37.65 -34.73
N ALA A 455 7.96 -37.03 -33.57
CA ALA A 455 6.97 -36.92 -32.51
C ALA A 455 5.73 -36.10 -32.94
N PHE A 456 5.90 -35.13 -33.83
CA PHE A 456 4.78 -34.40 -34.42
C PHE A 456 4.04 -35.18 -35.49
N ARG A 457 4.77 -35.94 -36.31
CA ARG A 457 4.22 -36.78 -37.41
C ARG A 457 3.52 -38.03 -36.91
N ALA A 458 3.90 -38.59 -35.77
CA ALA A 458 3.48 -39.89 -35.27
C ALA A 458 1.98 -40.04 -35.05
N LYS A 459 1.31 -38.99 -34.61
CA LYS A 459 -0.14 -39.02 -34.29
C LYS A 459 -0.79 -37.64 -34.55
N PRO A 460 -2.05 -37.58 -34.98
CA PRO A 460 -2.80 -36.34 -35.06
C PRO A 460 -2.91 -35.64 -33.69
N PHE A 461 -3.13 -34.34 -33.69
CA PHE A 461 -3.39 -33.54 -32.51
C PHE A 461 -4.89 -33.50 -32.25
N ALA A 462 -5.33 -33.82 -31.02
CA ALA A 462 -6.72 -33.71 -30.62
C ALA A 462 -7.10 -32.23 -30.39
N VAL A 463 -8.08 -31.74 -31.13
CA VAL A 463 -8.56 -30.35 -31.03
C VAL A 463 -9.99 -30.24 -30.50
N GLY A 464 -10.72 -31.34 -30.41
CA GLY A 464 -12.07 -31.48 -29.85
C GLY A 464 -12.30 -32.89 -29.30
N LEU A 465 -13.54 -33.21 -28.90
CA LEU A 465 -13.91 -34.54 -28.40
C LEU A 465 -13.80 -35.64 -29.47
N ALA A 466 -14.04 -35.31 -30.74
CA ALA A 466 -13.96 -36.21 -31.87
C ALA A 466 -13.06 -35.68 -33.01
N ASP A 467 -12.60 -34.42 -32.92
CA ASP A 467 -11.84 -33.77 -33.98
C ASP A 467 -10.34 -33.85 -33.72
N SER A 468 -9.60 -34.20 -34.77
CA SER A 468 -8.15 -34.21 -34.77
C SER A 468 -7.59 -33.58 -36.04
N LEU A 469 -6.41 -32.98 -35.93
CA LEU A 469 -5.71 -32.39 -37.07
C LEU A 469 -4.25 -32.83 -37.10
N GLN A 470 -3.66 -32.84 -38.29
CA GLN A 470 -2.23 -33.04 -38.45
C GLN A 470 -1.53 -31.70 -38.32
N GLN A 471 -0.74 -31.54 -37.24
CA GLN A 471 0.10 -30.37 -37.00
C GLN A 471 1.56 -30.75 -37.23
N THR A 472 2.26 -29.93 -37.99
CA THR A 472 3.71 -30.06 -38.22
C THR A 472 4.45 -28.88 -37.57
N CYS A 473 5.77 -29.03 -37.44
CA CYS A 473 6.63 -27.93 -37.01
C CYS A 473 7.84 -27.79 -37.91
N SER A 474 8.42 -26.61 -37.94
CA SER A 474 9.73 -26.34 -38.56
C SER A 474 10.75 -26.08 -37.47
N ILE A 475 11.99 -26.51 -37.68
CA ILE A 475 13.06 -26.45 -36.68
C ILE A 475 14.29 -25.83 -37.32
N GLY A 476 14.88 -24.81 -36.61
CA GLY A 476 16.23 -24.35 -36.90
C GLY A 476 17.14 -24.64 -35.72
N TRP A 477 18.36 -25.09 -35.97
CA TRP A 477 19.29 -25.36 -34.89
C TRP A 477 20.72 -24.90 -35.18
N ALA A 478 21.47 -24.56 -34.11
CA ALA A 478 22.88 -24.20 -34.14
C ALA A 478 23.56 -24.56 -32.81
N ALA A 479 24.86 -24.79 -32.83
CA ALA A 479 25.63 -25.20 -31.67
C ALA A 479 26.56 -24.09 -31.15
N PHE A 480 26.64 -23.98 -29.81
CA PHE A 480 27.63 -23.15 -29.12
C PHE A 480 28.66 -24.05 -28.43
N PRO A 481 29.99 -23.74 -28.51
CA PRO A 481 30.57 -22.59 -29.21
C PRO A 481 30.37 -22.72 -30.74
N TRP A 482 30.33 -21.57 -31.47
CA TRP A 482 30.10 -21.58 -32.92
C TRP A 482 31.17 -22.40 -33.64
N ILE A 483 32.45 -22.11 -33.34
CA ILE A 483 33.59 -22.96 -33.77
C ILE A 483 33.99 -23.81 -32.55
N GLU A 484 34.23 -25.09 -32.78
CA GLU A 484 34.59 -26.03 -31.72
C GLU A 484 35.85 -25.57 -30.96
N GLY A 485 35.71 -25.31 -29.65
CA GLY A 485 36.80 -24.86 -28.78
C GLY A 485 37.13 -23.36 -28.85
N ASP A 486 36.46 -22.60 -29.70
CA ASP A 486 36.63 -21.16 -29.79
C ASP A 486 35.36 -20.39 -29.30
N PHE A 487 35.43 -19.78 -28.12
CA PHE A 487 34.31 -19.11 -27.47
C PHE A 487 34.24 -17.62 -27.79
N GLU A 488 35.29 -17.03 -28.39
CA GLU A 488 35.38 -15.59 -28.67
C GLU A 488 34.77 -15.23 -30.04
N VAL A 489 34.66 -16.21 -30.95
CA VAL A 489 34.14 -16.00 -32.32
C VAL A 489 32.68 -15.51 -32.28
N MET A 490 31.87 -16.07 -31.37
CA MET A 490 30.45 -15.74 -31.32
C MET A 490 29.82 -16.02 -29.95
N SER A 491 29.05 -15.05 -29.43
CA SER A 491 28.26 -15.27 -28.23
C SER A 491 27.09 -16.25 -28.47
N PHE A 492 26.49 -16.76 -27.40
CA PHE A 492 25.33 -17.65 -27.50
C PHE A 492 24.14 -16.98 -28.20
N GLU A 493 23.95 -15.64 -28.03
CA GLU A 493 22.92 -14.86 -28.72
C GLU A 493 23.17 -14.85 -30.23
N GLY A 494 24.43 -14.75 -30.63
CA GLY A 494 24.82 -14.89 -32.04
C GLY A 494 24.45 -16.25 -32.59
N VAL A 495 24.74 -17.31 -31.86
CA VAL A 495 24.37 -18.70 -32.23
C VAL A 495 22.86 -18.87 -32.29
N LEU A 496 22.11 -18.29 -31.36
CA LEU A 496 20.66 -18.34 -31.38
C LEU A 496 20.07 -17.64 -32.62
N LYS A 497 20.66 -16.53 -33.09
CA LYS A 497 20.29 -15.90 -34.37
C LYS A 497 20.53 -16.81 -35.57
N TYR A 498 21.55 -17.69 -35.54
CA TYR A 498 21.75 -18.68 -36.59
C TYR A 498 20.72 -19.80 -36.51
N ALA A 499 20.32 -20.24 -35.34
CA ALA A 499 19.17 -21.14 -35.19
C ALA A 499 17.89 -20.56 -35.78
N ASP A 500 17.62 -19.24 -35.57
CA ASP A 500 16.49 -18.54 -36.19
C ASP A 500 16.58 -18.49 -37.73
N ARG A 501 17.76 -18.22 -38.28
CA ARG A 501 17.99 -18.30 -39.73
C ARG A 501 17.74 -19.73 -40.28
N GLY A 502 18.13 -20.75 -39.55
CA GLY A 502 17.83 -22.15 -39.89
C GLY A 502 16.31 -22.39 -39.91
N LEU A 503 15.59 -21.93 -38.91
CA LEU A 503 14.13 -22.02 -38.84
C LEU A 503 13.46 -21.32 -40.03
N TYR A 504 13.90 -20.09 -40.35
CA TYR A 504 13.39 -19.37 -41.51
C TYR A 504 13.62 -20.14 -42.83
N ARG A 505 14.79 -20.76 -43.02
CA ARG A 505 15.10 -21.61 -44.19
C ARG A 505 14.20 -22.84 -44.22
N ALA A 506 13.99 -23.51 -43.08
CA ALA A 506 13.09 -24.66 -42.98
C ALA A 506 11.66 -24.28 -43.40
N LYS A 507 11.16 -23.10 -42.94
CA LYS A 507 9.84 -22.60 -43.35
C LYS A 507 9.76 -22.30 -44.86
N LYS A 508 10.80 -21.68 -45.43
CA LYS A 508 10.86 -21.40 -46.91
C LYS A 508 11.01 -22.63 -47.79
N ALA A 509 11.72 -23.63 -47.31
CA ALA A 509 11.96 -24.88 -48.08
C ALA A 509 10.78 -25.88 -48.05
N GLY A 510 9.60 -25.45 -47.51
CA GLY A 510 8.39 -26.28 -47.56
C GLY A 510 7.85 -26.69 -46.20
N LYS A 511 8.44 -26.22 -45.09
CA LYS A 511 8.03 -26.54 -43.70
C LYS A 511 8.25 -28.02 -43.34
N ASN A 512 7.80 -28.44 -42.15
CA ASN A 512 7.88 -29.83 -41.64
C ASN A 512 9.28 -30.45 -41.78
N GLN A 513 10.30 -29.70 -41.51
CA GLN A 513 11.72 -30.09 -41.62
C GLN A 513 12.61 -29.33 -40.65
N ALA A 514 13.83 -29.81 -40.48
CA ALA A 514 14.86 -29.18 -39.69
C ALA A 514 16.02 -28.69 -40.56
N VAL A 515 16.55 -27.51 -40.26
CA VAL A 515 17.74 -26.94 -40.89
C VAL A 515 18.75 -26.56 -39.83
N GLY A 516 19.95 -27.15 -39.90
CA GLY A 516 21.07 -26.79 -39.05
C GLY A 516 21.97 -25.75 -39.70
N MET A 517 22.46 -24.83 -38.91
CA MET A 517 23.47 -23.86 -39.31
C MET A 517 24.81 -24.25 -38.68
N VAL A 518 25.81 -24.43 -39.51
CA VAL A 518 27.18 -24.80 -39.10
C VAL A 518 28.19 -23.87 -39.73
N PRO A 519 29.36 -23.63 -39.08
CA PRO A 519 30.43 -22.83 -39.68
C PRO A 519 30.95 -23.49 -40.97
N SER A 520 31.29 -22.69 -41.97
CA SER A 520 31.96 -23.13 -43.18
C SER A 520 33.41 -23.47 -42.83
N GLY A 521 33.76 -24.75 -42.77
CA GLY A 521 35.10 -25.21 -42.50
C GLY A 521 35.47 -26.35 -43.44
N ASP A 522 36.74 -26.41 -43.87
CA ASP A 522 37.27 -27.36 -44.81
C ASP A 522 36.90 -28.83 -44.49
N GLY A 523 36.25 -29.49 -45.41
CA GLY A 523 36.36 -30.94 -45.60
C GLY A 523 35.34 -31.85 -44.93
N ALA A 524 34.22 -31.40 -44.37
CA ALA A 524 33.17 -32.28 -43.87
C ALA A 524 31.91 -32.25 -44.79
N ASN A 525 31.57 -33.38 -45.39
CA ASN A 525 30.28 -33.56 -46.08
C ASN A 525 29.14 -33.23 -45.14
N PRO A 526 28.11 -32.49 -45.58
CA PRO A 526 26.94 -32.19 -44.76
C PRO A 526 26.21 -33.52 -44.45
N VAL A 527 26.20 -33.89 -43.18
CA VAL A 527 25.37 -34.98 -42.69
C VAL A 527 23.94 -34.46 -42.63
N GLY A 528 23.10 -34.98 -43.50
CA GLY A 528 21.66 -34.82 -43.61
C GLY A 528 21.07 -33.50 -43.07
N GLY A 529 20.81 -32.51 -43.94
CA GLY A 529 20.04 -31.32 -43.61
C GLY A 529 20.81 -30.13 -43.02
N ALA A 530 22.15 -30.16 -42.95
CA ALA A 530 22.97 -29.00 -42.55
C ALA A 530 23.49 -28.22 -43.77
N GLU A 531 23.28 -26.92 -43.86
CA GLU A 531 23.83 -26.07 -44.90
C GLU A 531 25.02 -25.24 -44.41
N SER A 532 26.08 -25.12 -45.25
CA SER A 532 27.26 -24.32 -44.95
C SER A 532 27.04 -22.82 -45.27
N LEU A 533 27.70 -21.93 -44.55
CA LEU A 533 27.56 -20.47 -44.65
C LEU A 533 28.16 -19.85 -45.94
N SER A 534 28.87 -20.61 -46.80
CA SER A 534 29.52 -20.05 -47.98
C SER A 534 28.57 -19.42 -49.01
N ASP A 535 27.29 -19.79 -49.03
CA ASP A 535 26.28 -19.26 -49.96
C ASP A 535 25.52 -18.03 -49.42
N SER A 536 25.72 -17.63 -48.15
CA SER A 536 24.90 -16.59 -47.52
C SER A 536 25.46 -15.17 -47.64
N LEU A 537 26.71 -14.97 -48.02
CA LEU A 537 27.33 -13.64 -48.16
C LEU A 537 26.89 -12.89 -49.44
N GLN A 538 26.35 -13.58 -50.44
CA GLN A 538 25.88 -12.94 -51.69
C GLN A 538 24.41 -12.52 -51.69
N LEU A 539 23.63 -12.85 -50.69
CA LEU A 539 22.17 -12.56 -50.65
C LEU A 539 21.78 -11.44 -49.62
N SER A 540 22.73 -10.83 -48.92
CA SER A 540 22.42 -9.85 -47.85
C SER A 540 22.13 -8.42 -48.32
N GLU A 541 22.19 -8.12 -49.62
CA GLU A 541 21.98 -6.75 -50.14
C GLU A 541 20.60 -6.52 -50.80
N ARG A 542 19.69 -7.46 -50.82
CA ARG A 542 18.33 -7.25 -51.34
C ARG A 542 17.28 -7.94 -50.46
N ASP A 543 16.74 -7.23 -49.51
CA ASP A 543 15.34 -7.17 -49.06
C ASP A 543 15.20 -6.72 -47.60
N ASP A 544 15.17 -5.42 -47.47
CA ASP A 544 14.80 -4.73 -46.22
C ASP A 544 13.28 -4.44 -46.30
N SER A 545 12.42 -5.43 -46.18
CA SER A 545 10.99 -5.21 -45.92
C SER A 545 10.26 -6.49 -45.51
N THR A 546 10.52 -7.06 -44.36
CA THR A 546 9.54 -7.86 -43.62
C THR A 546 9.99 -8.00 -42.15
N THR A 547 9.10 -7.69 -41.24
CA THR A 547 9.21 -7.65 -39.78
C THR A 547 10.06 -8.78 -39.20
N PRO A 548 11.07 -8.47 -38.35
CA PRO A 548 11.84 -9.47 -37.63
C PRO A 548 11.00 -10.15 -36.55
N SER A 549 11.22 -11.46 -36.39
CA SER A 549 10.70 -12.22 -35.26
C SER A 549 11.18 -11.63 -33.91
N ALA A 550 10.46 -11.90 -32.84
CA ALA A 550 10.55 -11.34 -31.48
C ALA A 550 11.96 -11.29 -30.82
N ILE A 551 13.03 -11.61 -31.53
CA ILE A 551 14.41 -11.57 -31.04
C ILE A 551 14.99 -10.15 -31.00
N HIS A 552 14.44 -9.21 -31.78
CA HIS A 552 14.99 -7.83 -31.84
C HIS A 552 14.68 -6.96 -30.61
N GLU A 553 13.69 -7.32 -29.79
CA GLU A 553 13.29 -6.52 -28.61
C GLU A 553 14.07 -6.80 -27.32
N VAL A 554 14.99 -7.77 -27.31
CA VAL A 554 15.71 -8.20 -26.08
C VAL A 554 17.16 -7.69 -26.01
N LEU A 555 17.66 -7.10 -27.08
CA LEU A 555 19.06 -6.64 -27.14
C LEU A 555 19.25 -5.12 -27.03
N ASN A 556 18.20 -4.36 -26.60
CA ASN A 556 18.33 -2.95 -26.18
C ASN A 556 17.95 -2.76 -24.71
#